data_202fa8b78773d48869c2d0be3d9fb87f
#
_entry.id   202fa8b78773d48869c2d0be3d9fb87f
#
_cell.length_a   1.000
_cell.length_b   1.000
_cell.length_c   1.000
_cell.angle_alpha   90.00
_cell.angle_beta   90.00
_cell.angle_gamma   90.00
#
_symmetry.space_group_name_H-M   'P 1'
#
loop_
_entity.id
_entity.type
_entity.pdbx_description
1 polymer ?
#
loop_
_entity_poly.entity_id
_entity_poly.type
_entity_poly.pdbx_seq_one_letter_code
_entity_poly.pdbx_strand_id
1 'polypeptide(L)'
;MRKPILAAAVIFASVLFFGTTAEAQSPKSITKPDFSGTWLLDTKKSNTGALTTRPDLPITISHQDPEFKMVTSSEASGQIKKHEFIYFTDGRGETNEATSIITSNPSSFKPEDLRNKTTESKTKWSGNKIVTRSRYRLNVPGGSFVEFEQVDEWKLSDDGKILTQTSRVNLQSSNTAFFPSNAPDKKRVFIRQ
;
A
#
# COMPACT_ATOMS: atom_id res chain seq x y z
N MET A 1 62.97 24.98 -70.58
CA MET A 1 62.36 23.89 -69.77
C MET A 1 61.40 24.54 -68.80
N ARG A 2 60.10 24.43 -69.09
CA ARG A 2 59.00 24.98 -68.22
C ARG A 2 58.34 23.84 -67.48
N LYS A 3 58.31 23.87 -66.15
CA LYS A 3 57.59 22.88 -65.27
C LYS A 3 56.16 23.33 -65.14
N PRO A 4 55.18 22.42 -65.20
CA PRO A 4 53.80 22.73 -64.93
C PRO A 4 53.53 22.77 -63.42
N ILE A 5 52.75 23.72 -62.98
CA ILE A 5 52.19 23.87 -61.64
C ILE A 5 50.87 23.08 -61.56
N LEU A 6 50.85 22.07 -60.68
CA LEU A 6 49.66 21.31 -60.40
C LEU A 6 48.79 22.08 -59.36
N ALA A 7 47.58 22.51 -59.77
CA ALA A 7 46.64 23.10 -58.85
C ALA A 7 45.85 21.99 -58.18
N ALA A 8 45.98 21.88 -56.86
CA ALA A 8 45.16 20.96 -56.04
C ALA A 8 43.83 21.64 -55.70
N ALA A 9 42.74 21.10 -56.20
CA ALA A 9 41.40 21.54 -55.83
C ALA A 9 41.02 20.88 -54.49
N VAL A 10 40.82 21.69 -53.44
CA VAL A 10 40.30 21.26 -52.14
C VAL A 10 38.78 21.31 -52.20
N ILE A 11 38.15 20.12 -52.19
CA ILE A 11 36.69 19.98 -52.10
C ILE A 11 36.31 20.05 -50.62
N PHE A 12 35.64 21.12 -50.20
CA PHE A 12 35.02 21.24 -48.88
C PHE A 12 33.65 20.48 -48.89
N ALA A 13 33.62 19.32 -48.30
CA ALA A 13 32.36 18.61 -48.04
C ALA A 13 31.70 19.20 -46.80
N SER A 14 30.65 20.00 -46.99
CA SER A 14 29.80 20.52 -45.90
C SER A 14 28.88 19.42 -45.42
N VAL A 15 29.17 18.85 -44.25
CA VAL A 15 28.30 17.90 -43.56
C VAL A 15 27.22 18.69 -42.83
N LEU A 16 25.98 18.68 -43.37
CA LEU A 16 24.81 19.22 -42.71
C LEU A 16 24.38 18.25 -41.60
N PHE A 17 24.68 18.58 -40.35
CA PHE A 17 24.13 17.92 -39.18
C PHE A 17 22.66 18.33 -39.04
N PHE A 18 21.74 17.47 -39.47
CA PHE A 18 20.35 17.57 -39.06
C PHE A 18 20.25 17.15 -37.58
N GLY A 19 20.28 18.13 -36.68
CA GLY A 19 19.99 17.93 -35.29
C GLY A 19 18.52 17.56 -35.13
N THR A 20 18.22 16.28 -34.91
CA THR A 20 16.89 15.86 -34.42
C THR A 20 16.78 16.35 -32.97
N THR A 21 16.01 17.43 -32.77
CA THR A 21 15.59 17.84 -31.44
C THR A 21 14.63 16.77 -30.93
N ALA A 22 15.16 15.84 -30.10
CA ALA A 22 14.32 14.97 -29.30
C ALA A 22 13.54 15.88 -28.34
N GLU A 23 12.24 16.07 -28.59
CA GLU A 23 11.36 16.67 -27.57
C GLU A 23 11.41 15.79 -26.33
N ALA A 24 12.06 16.28 -25.30
CA ALA A 24 12.03 15.69 -23.99
C ALA A 24 10.59 15.75 -23.49
N GLN A 25 9.87 14.64 -23.57
CA GLN A 25 8.53 14.51 -22.99
C GLN A 25 8.67 14.83 -21.50
N SER A 26 8.09 15.95 -21.08
CA SER A 26 8.01 16.30 -19.67
C SER A 26 7.38 15.12 -18.92
N PRO A 27 7.96 14.69 -17.79
CA PRO A 27 7.40 13.59 -17.01
C PRO A 27 5.95 13.93 -16.67
N LYS A 28 5.03 13.08 -17.13
CA LYS A 28 3.59 13.22 -16.86
C LYS A 28 3.41 13.30 -15.36
N SER A 29 3.00 14.44 -14.84
CA SER A 29 2.72 14.62 -13.41
C SER A 29 1.69 13.58 -13.00
N ILE A 30 2.09 12.63 -12.16
CA ILE A 30 1.19 11.64 -11.59
C ILE A 30 0.35 12.37 -10.56
N THR A 31 -0.86 12.75 -10.93
CA THR A 31 -1.83 13.29 -9.98
C THR A 31 -2.16 12.19 -8.98
N LYS A 32 -1.88 12.44 -7.72
CA LYS A 32 -2.22 11.51 -6.62
C LYS A 32 -3.74 11.38 -6.53
N PRO A 33 -4.30 10.16 -6.51
CA PRO A 33 -5.73 9.97 -6.39
C PRO A 33 -6.24 10.36 -5.01
N ASP A 34 -7.46 10.90 -4.96
CA ASP A 34 -8.18 11.20 -3.71
C ASP A 34 -9.01 9.99 -3.29
N PHE A 35 -8.64 9.41 -2.15
CA PHE A 35 -9.30 8.25 -1.56
C PHE A 35 -10.52 8.61 -0.70
N SER A 36 -10.79 9.90 -0.48
CA SER A 36 -11.90 10.34 0.38
C SER A 36 -13.23 9.75 -0.06
N GLY A 37 -14.09 9.43 0.90
CA GLY A 37 -15.43 8.93 0.65
C GLY A 37 -15.87 7.86 1.63
N THR A 38 -17.10 7.39 1.42
CA THR A 38 -17.69 6.26 2.15
C THR A 38 -17.66 5.04 1.26
N TRP A 39 -17.21 3.91 1.80
CA TRP A 39 -16.89 2.72 1.05
C TRP A 39 -17.54 1.50 1.67
N LEU A 40 -18.27 0.72 0.88
CA LEU A 40 -18.91 -0.52 1.32
C LEU A 40 -18.20 -1.74 0.72
N LEU A 41 -17.97 -2.76 1.55
CA LEU A 41 -17.26 -3.97 1.13
C LEU A 41 -18.09 -4.78 0.11
N ASP A 42 -17.48 -5.05 -1.05
CA ASP A 42 -18.00 -6.03 -2.02
C ASP A 42 -17.50 -7.43 -1.65
N THR A 43 -18.32 -8.19 -0.95
CA THR A 43 -17.96 -9.54 -0.48
C THR A 43 -17.75 -10.53 -1.61
N LYS A 44 -18.38 -10.31 -2.78
CA LYS A 44 -18.25 -11.20 -3.94
C LYS A 44 -16.89 -11.05 -4.63
N LYS A 45 -16.30 -9.85 -4.57
CA LYS A 45 -15.00 -9.55 -5.18
C LYS A 45 -13.84 -9.60 -4.19
N SER A 46 -14.15 -9.81 -2.90
CA SER A 46 -13.17 -9.83 -1.82
C SER A 46 -12.79 -11.24 -1.43
N ASN A 47 -11.51 -11.42 -1.08
CA ASN A 47 -10.98 -12.63 -0.44
C ASN A 47 -10.49 -12.24 0.96
N THR A 48 -11.39 -12.27 1.94
CA THR A 48 -11.11 -11.83 3.31
C THR A 48 -10.70 -12.97 4.25
N GLY A 49 -10.81 -14.23 3.78
CA GLY A 49 -10.67 -15.40 4.66
C GLY A 49 -11.79 -15.48 5.69
N ALA A 50 -11.58 -16.23 6.77
CA ALA A 50 -12.59 -16.48 7.81
C ALA A 50 -12.87 -15.25 8.72
N LEU A 51 -12.05 -14.21 8.67
CA LEU A 51 -12.25 -12.98 9.45
C LEU A 51 -13.06 -11.98 8.63
N THR A 52 -14.35 -12.09 8.71
CA THR A 52 -15.27 -11.13 8.12
C THR A 52 -15.43 -9.92 9.04
N THR A 53 -14.90 -8.78 8.62
CA THR A 53 -15.54 -7.52 8.97
C THR A 53 -17.00 -7.60 8.51
N ARG A 54 -17.93 -7.07 9.31
CA ARG A 54 -19.34 -6.95 8.91
C ARG A 54 -19.40 -6.25 7.54
N PRO A 55 -19.85 -6.93 6.48
CA PRO A 55 -19.80 -6.36 5.12
C PRO A 55 -20.77 -5.18 4.96
N ASP A 56 -21.75 -5.08 5.83
CA ASP A 56 -22.76 -4.02 5.88
C ASP A 56 -22.29 -2.75 6.60
N LEU A 57 -21.13 -2.78 7.28
CA LEU A 57 -20.57 -1.60 7.93
C LEU A 57 -19.60 -0.89 6.98
N PRO A 58 -19.89 0.34 6.58
CA PRO A 58 -19.00 1.10 5.70
C PRO A 58 -17.72 1.51 6.42
N ILE A 59 -16.68 1.71 5.64
CA ILE A 59 -15.50 2.48 6.04
C ILE A 59 -15.61 3.89 5.48
N THR A 60 -15.15 4.87 6.24
CA THR A 60 -15.08 6.27 5.79
C THR A 60 -13.63 6.68 5.74
N ILE A 61 -13.21 7.26 4.63
CA ILE A 61 -11.86 7.79 4.44
C ILE A 61 -11.97 9.30 4.23
N SER A 62 -11.12 10.05 4.95
CA SER A 62 -10.82 11.44 4.69
C SER A 62 -9.35 11.52 4.32
N HIS A 63 -9.04 12.00 3.13
CA HIS A 63 -7.70 12.07 2.61
C HIS A 63 -7.36 13.49 2.16
N GLN A 64 -6.42 14.09 2.85
CA GLN A 64 -5.82 15.37 2.52
C GLN A 64 -4.30 15.22 2.70
N ASP A 65 -3.60 14.95 1.60
CA ASP A 65 -2.16 14.64 1.63
C ASP A 65 -1.37 15.66 2.48
N PRO A 66 -0.53 15.22 3.43
CA PRO A 66 -0.11 13.84 3.66
C PRO A 66 -1.02 13.01 4.60
N GLU A 67 -2.12 13.53 5.12
CA GLU A 67 -2.98 12.80 6.06
C GLU A 67 -3.99 11.91 5.33
N PHE A 68 -4.00 10.62 5.68
CA PHE A 68 -4.97 9.62 5.27
C PHE A 68 -5.63 9.07 6.53
N LYS A 69 -6.84 9.53 6.81
CA LYS A 69 -7.62 9.13 7.98
C LYS A 69 -8.71 8.14 7.57
N MET A 70 -8.79 7.03 8.27
CA MET A 70 -9.78 5.98 8.03
C MET A 70 -10.57 5.71 9.30
N VAL A 71 -11.90 5.67 9.18
CA VAL A 71 -12.80 5.24 10.25
C VAL A 71 -13.47 3.94 9.83
N THR A 72 -13.34 2.93 10.67
CA THR A 72 -14.01 1.64 10.50
C THR A 72 -14.95 1.39 11.67
N SER A 73 -15.83 0.40 11.51
CA SER A 73 -16.72 -0.02 12.59
C SER A 73 -16.61 -1.53 12.79
N SER A 74 -16.66 -1.95 14.04
CA SER A 74 -16.76 -3.35 14.42
C SER A 74 -17.96 -3.54 15.34
N GLU A 75 -18.55 -4.74 15.34
CA GLU A 75 -19.58 -5.11 16.29
C GLU A 75 -19.05 -6.15 17.26
N ALA A 76 -19.24 -5.90 18.54
CA ALA A 76 -18.96 -6.86 19.59
C ALA A 76 -20.09 -6.83 20.62
N SER A 77 -20.66 -8.00 20.92
CA SER A 77 -21.75 -8.13 21.89
C SER A 77 -22.97 -7.22 21.60
N GLY A 78 -23.30 -7.04 20.33
CA GLY A 78 -24.43 -6.21 19.90
C GLY A 78 -24.15 -4.70 19.93
N GLN A 79 -22.92 -4.30 20.25
CA GLN A 79 -22.52 -2.89 20.26
C GLN A 79 -21.58 -2.58 19.09
N ILE A 80 -21.84 -1.46 18.40
CA ILE A 80 -20.99 -0.97 17.34
C ILE A 80 -19.91 -0.06 17.94
N LYS A 81 -18.65 -0.44 17.78
CA LYS A 81 -17.49 0.35 18.15
C LYS A 81 -16.84 0.93 16.88
N LYS A 82 -16.57 2.23 16.88
CA LYS A 82 -15.80 2.90 15.83
C LYS A 82 -14.32 2.87 16.18
N HIS A 83 -13.48 2.66 15.15
CA HIS A 83 -12.04 2.69 15.24
C HIS A 83 -11.52 3.71 14.23
N GLU A 84 -10.65 4.57 14.68
CA GLU A 84 -10.02 5.60 13.86
C GLU A 84 -8.55 5.27 13.66
N PHE A 85 -8.09 5.38 12.41
CA PHE A 85 -6.71 5.19 12.01
C PHE A 85 -6.23 6.42 11.26
N ILE A 86 -5.04 6.91 11.62
CA ILE A 86 -4.41 8.04 10.96
C ILE A 86 -3.08 7.56 10.40
N TYR A 87 -2.87 7.79 9.10
CA TYR A 87 -1.67 7.46 8.38
C TYR A 87 -1.09 8.70 7.72
N PHE A 88 0.25 8.78 7.62
CA PHE A 88 0.92 9.90 6.97
C PHE A 88 1.69 9.41 5.74
N THR A 89 1.21 9.77 4.56
CA THR A 89 1.71 9.31 3.26
C THR A 89 3.11 9.83 2.89
N ASP A 90 3.71 10.68 3.72
CA ASP A 90 5.08 11.18 3.59
C ASP A 90 6.14 10.30 4.29
N GLY A 91 5.70 9.24 4.99
CA GLY A 91 6.56 8.26 5.63
C GLY A 91 7.18 8.68 6.95
N ARG A 92 6.65 9.74 7.59
CA ARG A 92 7.10 10.15 8.94
C ARG A 92 6.87 9.10 10.02
N GLY A 93 5.93 8.20 9.78
CA GLY A 93 5.49 7.17 10.72
C GLY A 93 4.28 7.62 11.54
N GLU A 94 3.53 6.63 11.99
CA GLU A 94 2.32 6.81 12.79
C GLU A 94 2.15 5.65 13.76
N THR A 95 1.34 5.88 14.81
CA THR A 95 0.95 4.88 15.79
C THR A 95 -0.57 4.79 15.83
N ASN A 96 -1.12 3.62 15.58
CA ASN A 96 -2.55 3.36 15.57
C ASN A 96 -2.93 2.24 16.55
N GLU A 97 -4.22 2.15 16.90
CA GLU A 97 -4.74 1.02 17.67
C GLU A 97 -4.58 -0.28 16.87
N ALA A 98 -4.08 -1.35 17.49
CA ALA A 98 -3.94 -2.66 16.86
C ALA A 98 -5.29 -3.40 16.87
N THR A 99 -6.18 -3.08 15.93
CA THR A 99 -7.56 -3.61 15.94
C THR A 99 -7.75 -4.90 15.17
N SER A 100 -6.85 -5.26 14.29
CA SER A 100 -7.02 -6.46 13.48
C SER A 100 -5.70 -7.01 13.01
N ILE A 101 -4.99 -7.63 13.90
CA ILE A 101 -3.98 -8.56 13.43
C ILE A 101 -4.74 -9.71 12.82
N ILE A 102 -4.52 -9.88 11.56
CA ILE A 102 -5.06 -10.97 10.80
C ILE A 102 -4.36 -12.23 11.26
N THR A 103 -4.95 -12.89 12.21
CA THR A 103 -4.57 -14.25 12.52
C THR A 103 -5.24 -15.14 11.49
N SER A 104 -4.47 -15.61 10.54
CA SER A 104 -4.89 -16.69 9.64
C SER A 104 -5.09 -18.01 10.39
N ASN A 105 -4.79 -18.04 11.69
CA ASN A 105 -4.97 -19.19 12.55
C ASN A 105 -5.67 -18.75 13.85
N PRO A 106 -7.00 -18.77 13.92
CA PRO A 106 -7.78 -18.34 15.08
C PRO A 106 -7.54 -19.20 16.33
N SER A 107 -6.92 -20.39 16.20
CA SER A 107 -6.69 -21.29 17.33
C SER A 107 -5.52 -20.90 18.22
N SER A 108 -4.61 -20.03 17.76
CA SER A 108 -3.36 -19.72 18.47
C SER A 108 -3.34 -18.34 19.12
N PHE A 109 -4.20 -17.42 18.72
CA PHE A 109 -4.24 -16.05 19.22
C PHE A 109 -5.64 -15.66 19.64
N LYS A 110 -5.73 -15.19 20.88
CA LYS A 110 -6.98 -14.65 21.36
C LYS A 110 -7.04 -13.15 21.07
N PRO A 111 -8.19 -12.61 20.63
CA PRO A 111 -8.38 -11.17 20.39
C PRO A 111 -8.00 -10.32 21.61
N GLU A 112 -8.11 -10.87 22.82
CA GLU A 112 -7.69 -10.20 24.05
C GLU A 112 -6.18 -9.91 24.13
N ASP A 113 -5.33 -10.68 23.44
CA ASP A 113 -3.87 -10.44 23.43
C ASP A 113 -3.51 -9.15 22.69
N LEU A 114 -4.43 -8.62 21.93
CA LEU A 114 -4.31 -7.40 21.13
C LEU A 114 -5.07 -6.21 21.70
N ARG A 115 -5.88 -6.41 22.71
CA ARG A 115 -6.62 -5.34 23.36
C ARG A 115 -5.66 -4.30 23.94
N ASN A 116 -5.95 -3.02 23.65
CA ASN A 116 -5.14 -1.87 24.11
C ASN A 116 -3.69 -1.85 23.63
N LYS A 117 -3.37 -2.57 22.54
CA LYS A 117 -2.05 -2.49 21.92
C LYS A 117 -2.09 -1.48 20.76
N THR A 118 -0.96 -0.83 20.58
CA THR A 118 -0.73 0.05 19.45
C THR A 118 0.21 -0.62 18.45
N THR A 119 0.12 -0.21 17.22
CA THR A 119 0.99 -0.63 16.14
C THR A 119 1.66 0.57 15.54
N GLU A 120 2.98 0.50 15.41
CA GLU A 120 3.76 1.46 14.66
C GLU A 120 3.75 1.08 13.19
N SER A 121 3.54 2.07 12.33
CA SER A 121 3.58 1.87 10.89
C SER A 121 4.27 3.03 10.18
N LYS A 122 4.57 2.81 8.90
CA LYS A 122 5.05 3.84 7.97
C LYS A 122 4.27 3.74 6.68
N THR A 123 3.69 4.86 6.30
CA THR A 123 2.85 4.95 5.10
C THR A 123 3.50 5.84 4.06
N LYS A 124 3.53 5.39 2.81
CA LYS A 124 4.11 6.14 1.68
C LYS A 124 3.30 5.95 0.41
N TRP A 125 3.38 6.94 -0.46
CA TRP A 125 3.00 6.78 -1.84
C TRP A 125 3.94 5.83 -2.60
N SER A 126 3.35 5.00 -3.46
CA SER A 126 4.05 4.15 -4.43
C SER A 126 3.31 4.28 -5.77
N GLY A 127 3.72 5.25 -6.61
CA GLY A 127 2.96 5.64 -7.78
C GLY A 127 1.59 6.19 -7.40
N ASN A 128 0.52 5.54 -7.87
CA ASN A 128 -0.87 5.90 -7.57
C ASN A 128 -1.50 5.08 -6.42
N LYS A 129 -0.66 4.42 -5.61
CA LYS A 129 -1.07 3.62 -4.46
C LYS A 129 -0.53 4.20 -3.16
N ILE A 130 -1.26 3.98 -2.07
CA ILE A 130 -0.75 4.18 -0.71
C ILE A 130 -0.32 2.82 -0.18
N VAL A 131 0.88 2.75 0.39
CA VAL A 131 1.46 1.53 0.97
C VAL A 131 1.80 1.78 2.41
N THR A 132 1.18 1.01 3.31
CA THR A 132 1.44 1.03 4.76
C THR A 132 2.19 -0.23 5.15
N ARG A 133 3.27 -0.07 5.92
CA ARG A 133 4.04 -1.17 6.51
C ARG A 133 3.97 -1.10 8.01
N SER A 134 3.37 -2.11 8.62
CA SER A 134 3.18 -2.22 10.07
C SER A 134 3.98 -3.39 10.61
N ARG A 135 4.64 -3.20 11.75
CA ARG A 135 5.41 -4.25 12.41
C ARG A 135 4.70 -4.69 13.68
N TYR A 136 4.63 -5.99 13.84
CA TYR A 136 3.98 -6.61 14.98
C TYR A 136 4.93 -7.58 15.66
N ARG A 137 4.91 -7.58 17.00
CA ARG A 137 5.50 -8.62 17.82
C ARG A 137 4.44 -9.21 18.72
N LEU A 138 4.20 -10.48 18.56
CA LEU A 138 3.28 -11.25 19.38
C LEU A 138 4.08 -12.17 20.30
N ASN A 139 3.85 -12.05 21.60
CA ASN A 139 4.35 -13.01 22.56
C ASN A 139 3.34 -14.15 22.66
N VAL A 140 3.83 -15.38 22.56
CA VAL A 140 3.00 -16.59 22.69
C VAL A 140 3.31 -17.29 24.01
N PRO A 141 2.40 -18.11 24.53
CA PRO A 141 2.62 -18.86 25.76
C PRO A 141 3.94 -19.65 25.73
N GLY A 142 4.63 -19.74 26.88
CA GLY A 142 5.91 -20.44 27.00
C GLY A 142 7.14 -19.58 26.66
N GLY A 143 7.02 -18.25 26.60
CA GLY A 143 8.14 -17.34 26.38
C GLY A 143 8.56 -17.23 24.89
N SER A 144 7.78 -17.81 24.00
CA SER A 144 8.00 -17.71 22.56
C SER A 144 7.47 -16.38 22.01
N PHE A 145 7.95 -15.98 20.85
CA PHE A 145 7.46 -14.80 20.15
C PHE A 145 7.42 -15.01 18.63
N VAL A 146 6.65 -14.17 17.96
CA VAL A 146 6.59 -14.06 16.51
C VAL A 146 6.63 -12.60 16.12
N GLU A 147 7.51 -12.25 15.21
CA GLU A 147 7.59 -10.93 14.61
C GLU A 147 7.19 -11.02 13.12
N PHE A 148 6.31 -10.15 12.69
CA PHE A 148 5.91 -10.08 11.30
C PHE A 148 5.68 -8.64 10.83
N GLU A 149 5.85 -8.44 9.56
CA GLU A 149 5.48 -7.21 8.87
C GLU A 149 4.20 -7.44 8.09
N GLN A 150 3.21 -6.60 8.30
CA GLN A 150 2.04 -6.51 7.45
C GLN A 150 2.22 -5.36 6.46
N VAL A 151 1.98 -5.64 5.20
CA VAL A 151 2.01 -4.65 4.12
C VAL A 151 0.61 -4.51 3.57
N ASP A 152 0.02 -3.32 3.70
CA ASP A 152 -1.28 -2.97 3.15
C ASP A 152 -1.09 -2.02 1.96
N GLU A 153 -1.60 -2.41 0.81
CA GLU A 153 -1.63 -1.57 -0.39
C GLU A 153 -3.07 -1.13 -0.67
N TRP A 154 -3.27 0.19 -0.81
CA TRP A 154 -4.53 0.80 -1.16
C TRP A 154 -4.46 1.37 -2.56
N LYS A 155 -5.36 0.96 -3.44
CA LYS A 155 -5.43 1.40 -4.82
C LYS A 155 -6.85 1.80 -5.18
N LEU A 156 -6.99 2.98 -5.77
CA LEU A 156 -8.24 3.46 -6.36
C LEU A 156 -8.28 3.10 -7.85
N SER A 157 -9.46 2.71 -8.36
CA SER A 157 -9.69 2.56 -9.80
C SER A 157 -9.63 3.91 -10.51
N ASP A 158 -9.37 3.91 -11.81
CA ASP A 158 -9.22 5.14 -12.59
C ASP A 158 -10.50 5.99 -12.62
N ASP A 159 -11.67 5.35 -12.51
CA ASP A 159 -12.98 6.00 -12.43
C ASP A 159 -13.34 6.45 -10.99
N GLY A 160 -12.48 6.17 -10.01
CA GLY A 160 -12.67 6.55 -8.60
C GLY A 160 -13.78 5.80 -7.86
N LYS A 161 -14.36 4.74 -8.43
CA LYS A 161 -15.53 4.05 -7.87
C LYS A 161 -15.20 2.79 -7.08
N ILE A 162 -14.02 2.22 -7.30
CA ILE A 162 -13.58 0.97 -6.66
C ILE A 162 -12.29 1.22 -5.89
N LEU A 163 -12.32 0.93 -4.60
CA LEU A 163 -11.16 0.93 -3.74
C LEU A 163 -10.73 -0.51 -3.48
N THR A 164 -9.47 -0.84 -3.73
CA THR A 164 -8.90 -2.14 -3.45
C THR A 164 -7.85 -2.02 -2.36
N GLN A 165 -7.98 -2.83 -1.30
CA GLN A 165 -6.95 -3.08 -0.31
C GLN A 165 -6.38 -4.48 -0.53
N THR A 166 -5.07 -4.58 -0.62
CA THR A 166 -4.36 -5.87 -0.61
C THR A 166 -3.49 -5.92 0.64
N SER A 167 -3.69 -6.94 1.46
CA SER A 167 -2.91 -7.16 2.69
C SER A 167 -2.04 -8.39 2.54
N ARG A 168 -0.76 -8.23 2.87
CA ARG A 168 0.25 -9.28 2.84
C ARG A 168 0.96 -9.35 4.19
N VAL A 169 1.20 -10.56 4.69
CA VAL A 169 1.91 -10.77 5.96
C VAL A 169 3.22 -11.50 5.67
N ASN A 170 4.32 -10.89 6.09
CA ASN A 170 5.66 -11.44 5.94
C ASN A 170 6.22 -11.78 7.33
N LEU A 171 6.49 -13.05 7.58
CA LEU A 171 7.19 -13.48 8.80
C LEU A 171 8.62 -12.91 8.77
N GLN A 172 9.00 -12.21 9.84
CA GLN A 172 10.33 -11.63 10.02
C GLN A 172 11.22 -12.52 10.88
N SER A 173 10.73 -12.87 12.07
CA SER A 173 11.42 -13.78 12.97
C SER A 173 10.43 -14.52 13.84
N SER A 174 10.82 -15.73 14.29
CA SER A 174 10.03 -16.56 15.19
C SER A 174 10.94 -17.54 15.88
N ASN A 175 10.73 -17.77 17.17
CA ASN A 175 11.31 -18.88 17.90
C ASN A 175 10.31 -20.02 18.13
N THR A 176 9.24 -20.06 17.36
CA THR A 176 8.21 -21.12 17.38
C THR A 176 8.02 -21.72 15.99
N ALA A 177 7.85 -23.03 15.93
CA ALA A 177 7.62 -23.78 14.68
C ALA A 177 6.20 -23.67 14.14
N PHE A 178 5.28 -23.01 14.85
CA PHE A 178 3.85 -23.06 14.56
C PHE A 178 3.31 -21.94 13.64
N PHE A 179 4.16 -21.06 13.15
CA PHE A 179 3.68 -19.98 12.30
C PHE A 179 3.87 -20.32 10.81
N PRO A 180 2.80 -20.40 10.01
CA PRO A 180 2.94 -20.63 8.58
C PRO A 180 3.63 -19.42 7.94
N SER A 181 4.74 -19.67 7.26
CA SER A 181 5.55 -18.64 6.60
C SER A 181 4.84 -17.95 5.41
N ASN A 182 3.75 -18.54 4.92
CA ASN A 182 3.08 -18.10 3.70
C ASN A 182 1.55 -18.06 3.88
N ALA A 183 1.05 -17.04 4.57
CA ALA A 183 -0.37 -16.76 4.51
C ALA A 183 -0.71 -16.16 3.13
N PRO A 184 -1.81 -16.62 2.47
CA PRO A 184 -2.22 -16.05 1.20
C PRO A 184 -2.56 -14.56 1.35
N ASP A 185 -2.25 -13.78 0.33
CA ASP A 185 -2.62 -12.38 0.27
C ASP A 185 -4.13 -12.23 0.42
N LYS A 186 -4.55 -11.27 1.24
CA LYS A 186 -5.96 -10.93 1.41
C LYS A 186 -6.28 -9.73 0.54
N LYS A 187 -7.41 -9.82 -0.15
CA LYS A 187 -7.91 -8.74 -0.99
C LYS A 187 -9.28 -8.32 -0.52
N ARG A 188 -9.46 -7.04 -0.28
CA ARG A 188 -10.75 -6.41 -0.02
C ARG A 188 -11.05 -5.43 -1.15
N VAL A 189 -12.25 -5.50 -1.66
CA VAL A 189 -12.75 -4.60 -2.70
C VAL A 189 -13.94 -3.85 -2.12
N PHE A 190 -13.91 -2.54 -2.25
CA PHE A 190 -14.96 -1.67 -1.73
C PHE A 190 -15.55 -0.86 -2.89
N ILE A 191 -16.83 -0.58 -2.79
CA ILE A 191 -17.59 0.25 -3.74
C ILE A 191 -17.91 1.57 -3.06
N ARG A 192 -17.69 2.67 -3.76
CA ARG A 192 -18.03 4.02 -3.30
C ARG A 192 -19.55 4.15 -3.18
N GLN A 193 -20.00 4.76 -2.07
CA GLN A 193 -21.39 5.06 -1.80
C GLN A 193 -21.76 6.48 -2.23
#